data_e6b325724dc19ba7707e1b430074f0da
#
_entry.id   e6b325724dc19ba7707e1b430074f0da
#
_cell.length_a   1.000
_cell.length_b   1.000
_cell.length_c   1.000
_cell.angle_alpha   90.00
_cell.angle_beta   90.00
_cell.angle_gamma   90.00
#
_symmetry.space_group_name_H-M   'P 1'
#
loop_
_entity.id
_entity.type
_entity.pdbx_description
1 polymer ?
#
loop_
_entity_poly.entity_id
_entity_poly.type
_entity_poly.pdbx_seq_one_letter_code
_entity_poly.pdbx_strand_id
1 'polypeptide(L)'
;MKPISLAMPETTPGIRVLRSKGELFRQALVELGAFDRSRKISSDGKYVYLPVLPMEEQAAAKLRCRGDFDRVEMEFEPEQKRPSPEDLLGYKPSYEVIGDIAIVEDEGAEQVAQALLDACKSIKTVLLPVSEVEGEFRLRRFRHIAGEDGTTTLHKENGLLYQVDLEGVYFTARLANERLRVARGVRPSEVVLDMFAGVGPFSLLLAKRGACVIAVDKNPLAIKYLRQNAALNRIEEVTILEGDAAELAPQFEGQADHVVMNLPHSSSQFLIPGLRAARNGGTVHYYTIAPEDALYQDEGLIQRAADQLGFSVEMIFRGIVRSYAPRRYNVVMDFRVWRAPPTQ
;
A
#
# COMPACT_ATOMS: atom_id res chain seq x y z
N MET A 1 9.82 -61.41 9.18
CA MET A 1 10.22 -60.11 9.78
C MET A 1 11.21 -59.48 8.87
N LYS A 2 10.82 -58.38 8.19
CA LYS A 2 11.76 -57.56 7.41
C LYS A 2 12.47 -56.63 8.38
N PRO A 3 13.78 -56.43 8.30
CA PRO A 3 14.47 -55.48 9.18
C PRO A 3 13.98 -54.06 8.88
N ILE A 4 13.58 -53.37 9.94
CA ILE A 4 13.31 -51.90 9.91
C ILE A 4 14.70 -51.27 9.74
N SER A 5 14.99 -50.76 8.55
CA SER A 5 16.14 -49.91 8.32
C SER A 5 15.87 -48.60 9.05
N LEU A 6 16.51 -48.38 10.19
CA LEU A 6 16.65 -47.10 10.83
C LEU A 6 17.54 -46.27 9.90
N ALA A 7 16.91 -45.46 9.01
CA ALA A 7 17.65 -44.42 8.30
C ALA A 7 18.25 -43.48 9.35
N MET A 8 19.57 -43.35 9.36
CA MET A 8 20.27 -42.34 10.17
C MET A 8 19.70 -40.98 9.84
N PRO A 9 19.45 -40.11 10.83
CA PRO A 9 18.94 -38.77 10.56
C PRO A 9 19.94 -38.03 9.64
N GLU A 10 19.44 -37.50 8.52
CA GLU A 10 20.24 -36.69 7.59
C GLU A 10 20.58 -35.35 8.26
N THR A 11 21.83 -35.25 8.73
CA THR A 11 22.36 -33.95 9.16
C THR A 11 22.55 -33.07 7.93
N THR A 12 22.21 -31.79 8.08
CA THR A 12 22.39 -30.78 7.04
C THR A 12 23.24 -29.62 7.55
N PRO A 13 23.99 -28.93 6.68
CA PRO A 13 24.83 -27.84 7.10
C PRO A 13 24.03 -26.66 7.63
N GLY A 14 24.55 -26.01 8.65
CA GLY A 14 23.99 -24.82 9.25
C GLY A 14 25.05 -23.88 9.79
N ILE A 15 24.62 -22.74 10.26
CA ILE A 15 25.44 -21.83 11.06
C ILE A 15 24.78 -21.58 12.41
N ARG A 16 25.61 -21.52 13.47
CA ARG A 16 25.21 -21.14 14.80
C ARG A 16 25.62 -19.68 15.06
N VAL A 17 24.68 -18.85 15.48
CA VAL A 17 24.92 -17.43 15.80
C VAL A 17 24.24 -17.06 17.11
N LEU A 18 24.71 -16.02 17.79
CA LEU A 18 24.02 -15.50 18.96
C LEU A 18 22.61 -15.06 18.58
N ARG A 19 21.62 -15.34 19.44
CA ARG A 19 20.20 -15.03 19.20
C ARG A 19 19.97 -13.55 18.85
N SER A 20 20.70 -12.64 19.47
CA SER A 20 20.64 -11.19 19.18
C SER A 20 21.08 -10.83 17.75
N LYS A 21 21.86 -11.69 17.09
CA LYS A 21 22.34 -11.52 15.72
C LYS A 21 21.61 -12.39 14.69
N GLY A 22 20.68 -13.24 15.12
CA GLY A 22 20.00 -14.22 14.27
C GLY A 22 19.38 -13.62 13.02
N GLU A 23 18.61 -12.53 13.16
CA GLU A 23 17.95 -11.89 12.02
C GLU A 23 18.95 -11.21 11.05
N LEU A 24 20.02 -10.61 11.57
CA LEU A 24 21.09 -10.02 10.77
C LEU A 24 21.73 -11.08 9.86
N PHE A 25 22.06 -12.25 10.43
CA PHE A 25 22.66 -13.35 9.68
C PHE A 25 21.67 -14.00 8.71
N ARG A 26 20.39 -14.14 9.10
CA ARG A 26 19.35 -14.66 8.22
C ARG A 26 19.18 -13.78 6.96
N GLN A 27 19.14 -12.46 7.12
CA GLN A 27 19.07 -11.52 6.00
C GLN A 27 20.30 -11.63 5.10
N ALA A 28 21.50 -11.65 5.67
CA ALA A 28 22.74 -11.80 4.92
C ALA A 28 22.79 -13.12 4.14
N LEU A 29 22.34 -14.24 4.72
CA LEU A 29 22.25 -15.53 4.03
C LEU A 29 21.26 -15.50 2.88
N VAL A 30 20.13 -14.81 3.04
CA VAL A 30 19.14 -14.62 1.96
C VAL A 30 19.71 -13.78 0.83
N GLU A 31 20.39 -12.66 1.15
CA GLU A 31 21.07 -11.80 0.16
C GLU A 31 22.15 -12.56 -0.63
N LEU A 32 22.86 -13.51 0.03
CA LEU A 32 23.88 -14.35 -0.59
C LEU A 32 23.31 -15.58 -1.33
N GLY A 33 21.99 -15.82 -1.28
CA GLY A 33 21.37 -17.02 -1.85
C GLY A 33 21.75 -18.32 -1.12
N ALA A 34 22.28 -18.23 0.11
CA ALA A 34 22.81 -19.34 0.88
C ALA A 34 21.88 -19.82 2.01
N PHE A 35 20.71 -19.20 2.21
CA PHE A 35 19.74 -19.63 3.22
C PHE A 35 18.89 -20.80 2.70
N ASP A 36 18.95 -21.95 3.39
CA ASP A 36 18.09 -23.10 3.05
C ASP A 36 16.67 -22.90 3.58
N ARG A 37 15.79 -22.47 2.70
CA ARG A 37 14.36 -22.24 3.01
C ARG A 37 13.54 -23.51 3.11
N SER A 38 14.13 -24.69 2.84
CA SER A 38 13.44 -25.99 2.95
C SER A 38 13.49 -26.54 4.37
N ARG A 39 14.23 -25.89 5.26
CA ARG A 39 14.45 -26.32 6.64
C ARG A 39 14.06 -25.21 7.62
N LYS A 40 13.57 -25.62 8.82
CA LYS A 40 13.21 -24.68 9.89
C LYS A 40 14.44 -24.18 10.63
N ILE A 41 14.37 -22.91 11.02
CA ILE A 41 15.33 -22.33 11.98
C ILE A 41 15.13 -22.97 13.35
N SER A 42 16.20 -23.35 14.01
CA SER A 42 16.20 -23.88 15.38
C SER A 42 16.86 -22.91 16.35
N SER A 43 16.54 -23.02 17.65
CA SER A 43 17.18 -22.22 18.69
C SER A 43 17.19 -22.93 20.03
N ASP A 44 18.23 -22.67 20.86
CA ASP A 44 18.39 -23.22 22.22
C ASP A 44 18.32 -22.15 23.32
N GLY A 45 17.74 -20.99 23.01
CA GLY A 45 17.63 -19.85 23.93
C GLY A 45 18.82 -18.88 23.87
N LYS A 46 20.05 -19.33 23.75
CA LYS A 46 21.26 -18.51 23.62
C LYS A 46 21.68 -18.30 22.17
N TYR A 47 21.53 -19.34 21.37
CA TYR A 47 21.92 -19.38 19.96
C TYR A 47 20.71 -19.62 19.05
N VAL A 48 20.85 -19.19 17.80
CA VAL A 48 19.99 -19.52 16.68
C VAL A 48 20.81 -20.32 15.69
N TYR A 49 20.22 -21.38 15.17
CA TYR A 49 20.79 -22.26 14.17
C TYR A 49 20.08 -22.01 12.85
N LEU A 50 20.82 -21.54 11.88
CA LEU A 50 20.29 -21.18 10.55
C LEU A 50 20.71 -22.24 9.54
N PRO A 51 19.79 -22.94 8.89
CA PRO A 51 20.13 -23.92 7.87
C PRO A 51 20.70 -23.22 6.64
N VAL A 52 21.74 -23.78 6.04
CA VAL A 52 22.44 -23.16 4.90
C VAL A 52 22.60 -24.14 3.74
N LEU A 53 22.48 -23.61 2.54
CA LEU A 53 22.90 -24.31 1.32
C LEU A 53 24.44 -24.33 1.24
N PRO A 54 25.05 -25.23 0.48
CA PRO A 54 26.49 -25.22 0.25
C PRO A 54 26.96 -23.83 -0.20
N MET A 55 27.91 -23.25 0.55
CA MET A 55 28.43 -21.91 0.31
C MET A 55 29.87 -21.95 -0.19
N GLU A 56 30.16 -21.14 -1.21
CA GLU A 56 31.54 -20.86 -1.62
C GLU A 56 32.28 -20.04 -0.55
N GLU A 57 33.63 -20.13 -0.54
CA GLU A 57 34.48 -19.43 0.44
C GLU A 57 34.28 -17.90 0.41
N GLN A 58 34.01 -17.33 -0.78
CA GLN A 58 33.73 -15.90 -0.94
C GLN A 58 32.44 -15.45 -0.22
N ALA A 59 31.40 -16.29 -0.27
CA ALA A 59 30.14 -16.02 0.45
C ALA A 59 30.35 -16.12 1.97
N ALA A 60 31.11 -17.11 2.43
CA ALA A 60 31.46 -17.27 3.83
C ALA A 60 32.30 -16.09 4.35
N ALA A 61 33.23 -15.56 3.56
CA ALA A 61 34.00 -14.37 3.92
C ALA A 61 33.11 -13.12 4.05
N LYS A 62 32.17 -12.90 3.14
CA LYS A 62 31.17 -11.81 3.24
C LYS A 62 30.30 -11.94 4.48
N LEU A 63 29.92 -13.17 4.85
CA LEU A 63 29.12 -13.43 6.04
C LEU A 63 29.91 -13.11 7.32
N ARG A 64 31.22 -13.42 7.39
CA ARG A 64 32.12 -13.08 8.50
C ARG A 64 32.27 -11.57 8.73
N CYS A 65 32.09 -10.74 7.70
CA CYS A 65 32.06 -9.29 7.86
C CYS A 65 30.84 -8.79 8.69
N ARG A 66 29.82 -9.62 8.88
CA ARG A 66 28.63 -9.30 9.72
C ARG A 66 28.81 -9.75 11.19
N GLY A 67 29.82 -10.55 11.47
CA GLY A 67 30.17 -11.06 12.81
C GLY A 67 30.58 -12.51 12.81
N ASP A 68 30.89 -13.02 14.03
CA ASP A 68 31.31 -14.40 14.22
C ASP A 68 30.14 -15.36 14.15
N PHE A 69 30.39 -16.52 13.56
CA PHE A 69 29.48 -17.66 13.52
C PHE A 69 30.28 -18.97 13.49
N ASP A 70 29.66 -20.02 13.99
CA ASP A 70 30.18 -21.39 13.89
C ASP A 70 29.46 -22.15 12.81
N ARG A 71 30.18 -22.95 12.05
CA ARG A 71 29.55 -23.95 11.16
C ARG A 71 29.14 -25.16 11.99
N VAL A 72 27.95 -25.67 11.73
CA VAL A 72 27.38 -26.83 12.41
C VAL A 72 26.77 -27.80 11.40
N GLU A 73 26.84 -29.07 11.73
CA GLU A 73 26.09 -30.13 11.06
C GLU A 73 25.05 -30.63 12.05
N MET A 74 23.76 -30.47 11.75
CA MET A 74 22.70 -30.91 12.64
C MET A 74 21.44 -31.28 11.85
N GLU A 75 20.54 -31.98 12.51
CA GLU A 75 19.23 -32.27 11.95
C GLU A 75 18.36 -31.01 12.05
N PHE A 76 17.97 -30.45 10.90
CA PHE A 76 16.98 -29.41 10.81
C PHE A 76 15.65 -30.02 10.38
N GLU A 77 14.58 -29.71 11.11
CA GLU A 77 13.25 -30.11 10.69
C GLU A 77 12.90 -29.54 9.30
N PRO A 78 12.28 -30.33 8.41
CA PRO A 78 11.81 -29.79 7.15
C PRO A 78 10.79 -28.68 7.36
N GLU A 79 10.94 -27.58 6.62
CA GLU A 79 9.92 -26.55 6.55
C GLU A 79 8.72 -27.11 5.77
N GLN A 80 7.65 -27.38 6.45
CA GLN A 80 6.40 -27.75 5.78
C GLN A 80 5.84 -26.51 5.11
N LYS A 81 6.19 -26.28 3.84
CA LYS A 81 5.53 -25.29 3.02
C LYS A 81 4.04 -25.66 2.95
N ARG A 82 3.21 -24.79 3.48
CA ARG A 82 1.79 -24.90 3.16
C ARG A 82 1.61 -24.73 1.66
N PRO A 83 0.74 -25.50 1.05
CA PRO A 83 0.43 -25.29 -0.35
C PRO A 83 -0.06 -23.84 -0.52
N SER A 84 0.38 -23.18 -1.58
CA SER A 84 -0.15 -21.88 -1.95
C SER A 84 -1.58 -22.05 -2.51
N PRO A 85 -2.39 -20.97 -2.60
CA PRO A 85 -3.69 -21.06 -3.29
C PRO A 85 -3.54 -21.58 -4.74
N GLU A 86 -2.46 -21.24 -5.42
CA GLU A 86 -2.13 -21.76 -6.77
C GLU A 86 -1.90 -23.28 -6.77
N ASP A 87 -1.19 -23.80 -5.74
CA ASP A 87 -0.95 -25.24 -5.61
C ASP A 87 -2.25 -26.02 -5.37
N LEU A 88 -3.19 -25.42 -4.62
CA LEU A 88 -4.48 -26.03 -4.31
C LEU A 88 -5.45 -26.00 -5.50
N LEU A 89 -5.41 -24.95 -6.30
CA LEU A 89 -6.35 -24.72 -7.41
C LEU A 89 -5.82 -25.23 -8.77
N GLY A 90 -4.48 -25.34 -8.92
CA GLY A 90 -3.83 -25.66 -10.19
C GLY A 90 -3.75 -24.46 -11.16
N TYR A 91 -4.19 -23.29 -10.75
CA TYR A 91 -4.08 -22.03 -11.49
C TYR A 91 -3.91 -20.84 -10.53
N LYS A 92 -3.46 -19.70 -11.06
CA LYS A 92 -3.28 -18.47 -10.27
C LYS A 92 -4.60 -17.71 -10.16
N PRO A 93 -5.23 -17.67 -8.96
CA PRO A 93 -6.48 -16.92 -8.76
C PRO A 93 -6.23 -15.41 -8.74
N SER A 94 -7.25 -14.63 -9.16
CA SER A 94 -7.25 -13.17 -9.06
C SER A 94 -7.98 -12.74 -7.79
N TYR A 95 -7.27 -12.06 -6.89
CA TYR A 95 -7.85 -11.52 -5.67
C TYR A 95 -7.07 -10.30 -5.17
N GLU A 96 -7.72 -9.46 -4.37
CA GLU A 96 -7.10 -8.35 -3.64
C GLU A 96 -7.20 -8.61 -2.14
N VAL A 97 -6.15 -8.31 -1.37
CA VAL A 97 -6.16 -8.46 0.08
C VAL A 97 -6.09 -7.09 0.74
N ILE A 98 -7.06 -6.81 1.60
CA ILE A 98 -7.10 -5.61 2.43
C ILE A 98 -7.21 -6.07 3.89
N GLY A 99 -6.14 -5.88 4.68
CA GLY A 99 -6.05 -6.43 6.03
C GLY A 99 -6.13 -7.95 6.04
N ASP A 100 -7.16 -8.50 6.68
CA ASP A 100 -7.46 -9.93 6.73
C ASP A 100 -8.67 -10.35 5.85
N ILE A 101 -9.13 -9.43 4.98
CA ILE A 101 -10.19 -9.70 4.01
C ILE A 101 -9.58 -9.90 2.62
N ALA A 102 -9.95 -11.00 1.95
CA ALA A 102 -9.68 -11.23 0.53
C ALA A 102 -10.94 -10.92 -0.29
N ILE A 103 -10.78 -10.16 -1.37
CA ILE A 103 -11.82 -9.84 -2.35
C ILE A 103 -11.52 -10.65 -3.60
N VAL A 104 -12.41 -11.56 -3.97
CA VAL A 104 -12.29 -12.48 -5.11
C VAL A 104 -13.23 -12.07 -6.22
N GLU A 105 -12.74 -11.95 -7.45
CA GLU A 105 -13.53 -11.56 -8.63
C GLU A 105 -13.63 -12.69 -9.68
N ASP A 106 -13.15 -13.91 -9.35
CA ASP A 106 -13.10 -15.06 -10.27
C ASP A 106 -14.42 -15.83 -10.33
N GLU A 107 -14.66 -16.46 -11.48
CA GLU A 107 -15.62 -17.56 -11.60
C GLU A 107 -15.16 -18.73 -10.71
N GLY A 108 -16.04 -19.29 -9.88
CA GLY A 108 -15.66 -20.30 -8.86
C GLY A 108 -15.16 -19.71 -7.55
N ALA A 109 -15.66 -18.52 -7.18
CA ALA A 109 -15.26 -17.80 -5.97
C ALA A 109 -15.27 -18.66 -4.70
N GLU A 110 -16.17 -19.63 -4.57
CA GLU A 110 -16.26 -20.53 -3.43
C GLU A 110 -15.02 -21.44 -3.31
N GLN A 111 -14.51 -21.96 -4.43
CA GLN A 111 -13.30 -22.80 -4.47
C GLN A 111 -12.06 -21.98 -4.14
N VAL A 112 -11.98 -20.77 -4.72
CA VAL A 112 -10.89 -19.81 -4.45
C VAL A 112 -10.90 -19.40 -2.98
N ALA A 113 -12.09 -19.15 -2.40
CA ALA A 113 -12.24 -18.77 -1.00
C ALA A 113 -11.72 -19.86 -0.06
N GLN A 114 -12.09 -21.13 -0.31
CA GLN A 114 -11.59 -22.24 0.49
C GLN A 114 -10.07 -22.38 0.39
N ALA A 115 -9.51 -22.31 -0.81
CA ALA A 115 -8.08 -22.39 -1.03
C ALA A 115 -7.31 -21.25 -0.33
N LEU A 116 -7.87 -20.01 -0.32
CA LEU A 116 -7.30 -18.88 0.38
C LEU A 116 -7.29 -19.07 1.89
N LEU A 117 -8.38 -19.53 2.49
CA LEU A 117 -8.47 -19.78 3.93
C LEU A 117 -7.53 -20.92 4.37
N ASP A 118 -7.38 -21.96 3.56
CA ASP A 118 -6.51 -23.11 3.87
C ASP A 118 -5.02 -22.73 3.74
N ALA A 119 -4.66 -21.97 2.70
CA ALA A 119 -3.29 -21.59 2.42
C ALA A 119 -2.80 -20.42 3.29
N CYS A 120 -3.65 -19.41 3.54
CA CYS A 120 -3.27 -18.11 4.07
C CYS A 120 -3.91 -17.86 5.44
N LYS A 121 -3.21 -18.16 6.54
CA LYS A 121 -3.71 -17.93 7.91
C LYS A 121 -4.04 -16.46 8.23
N SER A 122 -3.50 -15.51 7.49
CA SER A 122 -3.77 -14.09 7.66
C SER A 122 -5.10 -13.67 7.07
N ILE A 123 -5.69 -14.45 6.17
CA ILE A 123 -7.00 -14.21 5.60
C ILE A 123 -8.04 -14.86 6.51
N LYS A 124 -9.03 -14.10 6.94
CA LYS A 124 -10.13 -14.56 7.80
C LYS A 124 -11.48 -14.51 7.11
N THR A 125 -11.64 -13.58 6.17
CA THR A 125 -12.89 -13.32 5.46
C THR A 125 -12.65 -13.29 3.96
N VAL A 126 -13.55 -13.91 3.19
CA VAL A 126 -13.52 -13.83 1.74
C VAL A 126 -14.84 -13.26 1.22
N LEU A 127 -14.73 -12.19 0.44
CA LEU A 127 -15.86 -11.44 -0.12
C LEU A 127 -15.84 -11.50 -1.65
N LEU A 128 -17.04 -11.51 -2.24
CA LEU A 128 -17.28 -11.37 -3.67
C LEU A 128 -18.02 -10.05 -3.93
N PRO A 129 -17.50 -9.15 -4.77
CA PRO A 129 -18.25 -7.97 -5.18
C PRO A 129 -19.53 -8.36 -5.94
N VAL A 130 -20.67 -7.78 -5.53
CA VAL A 130 -21.97 -8.00 -6.19
C VAL A 130 -22.50 -6.74 -6.86
N SER A 131 -21.76 -5.64 -6.79
CA SER A 131 -22.00 -4.42 -7.56
C SER A 131 -20.70 -3.87 -8.12
N GLU A 132 -20.81 -3.01 -9.13
CA GLU A 132 -19.74 -2.10 -9.51
C GLU A 132 -19.53 -1.07 -8.40
N VAL A 133 -18.48 -0.25 -8.54
CA VAL A 133 -18.24 0.90 -7.65
C VAL A 133 -19.25 1.99 -8.02
N GLU A 134 -20.20 2.28 -7.12
CA GLU A 134 -21.38 3.10 -7.40
C GLU A 134 -21.49 4.30 -6.46
N GLY A 135 -22.29 5.28 -6.92
CA GLY A 135 -22.66 6.45 -6.13
C GLY A 135 -21.54 7.44 -5.89
N GLU A 136 -21.89 8.52 -5.20
CA GLU A 136 -21.00 9.64 -4.89
C GLU A 136 -19.81 9.22 -4.03
N PHE A 137 -20.02 8.31 -3.08
CA PHE A 137 -18.99 7.81 -2.16
C PHE A 137 -18.20 6.63 -2.74
N ARG A 138 -18.51 6.19 -3.98
CA ARG A 138 -17.80 5.11 -4.66
C ARG A 138 -17.81 3.81 -3.88
N LEU A 139 -18.96 3.44 -3.36
CA LEU A 139 -19.13 2.24 -2.54
C LEU A 139 -19.37 1.01 -3.42
N ARG A 140 -19.09 -0.16 -2.87
CA ARG A 140 -19.27 -1.47 -3.47
C ARG A 140 -19.99 -2.38 -2.50
N ARG A 141 -20.94 -3.17 -2.96
CA ARG A 141 -21.60 -4.19 -2.14
C ARG A 141 -20.89 -5.52 -2.31
N PHE A 142 -20.89 -6.28 -1.24
CA PHE A 142 -20.23 -7.57 -1.22
C PHE A 142 -21.17 -8.68 -0.75
N ARG A 143 -20.94 -9.89 -1.25
CA ARG A 143 -21.48 -11.13 -0.72
C ARG A 143 -20.39 -11.83 0.06
N HIS A 144 -20.66 -12.21 1.30
CA HIS A 144 -19.78 -13.07 2.06
C HIS A 144 -19.73 -14.45 1.43
N ILE A 145 -18.54 -15.00 1.21
CA ILE A 145 -18.31 -16.31 0.57
C ILE A 145 -17.88 -17.33 1.60
N ALA A 146 -16.87 -16.99 2.43
CA ALA A 146 -16.34 -17.91 3.41
C ALA A 146 -15.58 -17.18 4.53
N GLY A 147 -15.35 -17.86 5.65
CA GLY A 147 -14.62 -17.35 6.81
C GLY A 147 -15.50 -16.60 7.80
N GLU A 148 -14.92 -15.63 8.51
CA GLU A 148 -15.63 -14.76 9.45
C GLU A 148 -16.53 -13.79 8.70
N ASP A 149 -17.70 -13.46 9.25
CA ASP A 149 -18.61 -12.49 8.64
C ASP A 149 -18.17 -11.07 8.95
N GLY A 150 -18.36 -10.15 7.98
CA GLY A 150 -18.07 -8.74 8.13
C GLY A 150 -17.26 -8.14 6.98
N THR A 151 -17.30 -6.80 6.92
CA THR A 151 -16.61 -6.00 5.88
C THR A 151 -15.57 -5.04 6.46
N THR A 152 -15.42 -5.06 7.80
CA THR A 152 -14.46 -4.21 8.52
C THR A 152 -13.16 -4.95 8.79
N THR A 153 -12.05 -4.32 8.46
CA THR A 153 -10.71 -4.90 8.65
C THR A 153 -9.69 -3.85 9.11
N LEU A 154 -8.56 -4.32 9.64
CA LEU A 154 -7.39 -3.51 9.97
C LEU A 154 -6.28 -3.73 8.93
N HIS A 155 -6.10 -2.79 8.03
CA HIS A 155 -5.08 -2.84 6.99
C HIS A 155 -3.79 -2.16 7.44
N LYS A 156 -2.65 -2.78 7.14
CA LYS A 156 -1.32 -2.22 7.41
C LYS A 156 -0.63 -1.79 6.12
N GLU A 157 -0.32 -0.51 5.99
CA GLU A 157 0.36 0.04 4.82
C GLU A 157 1.38 1.11 5.23
N ASN A 158 2.58 1.11 4.66
CA ASN A 158 3.65 2.10 4.89
C ASN A 158 3.96 2.36 6.39
N GLY A 159 3.80 1.33 7.23
CA GLY A 159 4.02 1.39 8.66
C GLY A 159 2.90 2.11 9.44
N LEU A 160 1.74 2.29 8.85
CA LEU A 160 0.50 2.80 9.44
C LEU A 160 -0.56 1.71 9.45
N LEU A 161 -1.53 1.84 10.35
CA LEU A 161 -2.69 0.97 10.49
C LEU A 161 -3.95 1.75 10.09
N TYR A 162 -4.79 1.13 9.27
CA TYR A 162 -6.04 1.73 8.80
C TYR A 162 -7.20 0.78 9.10
N GLN A 163 -8.12 1.21 9.92
CA GLN A 163 -9.41 0.56 10.05
C GLN A 163 -10.28 0.98 8.87
N VAL A 164 -10.85 0.00 8.16
CA VAL A 164 -11.59 0.20 6.92
C VAL A 164 -12.83 -0.69 6.95
N ASP A 165 -13.98 -0.13 6.61
CA ASP A 165 -15.20 -0.86 6.29
C ASP A 165 -15.42 -0.81 4.77
N LEU A 166 -15.26 -1.95 4.10
CA LEU A 166 -15.25 -2.03 2.63
C LEU A 166 -16.59 -1.71 1.96
N GLU A 167 -17.71 -1.78 2.70
CA GLU A 167 -19.03 -1.36 2.20
C GLU A 167 -19.35 0.09 2.51
N GLY A 168 -18.72 0.65 3.55
CA GLY A 168 -19.01 2.01 4.01
C GLY A 168 -18.08 3.08 3.45
N VAL A 169 -16.87 2.70 3.01
CA VAL A 169 -15.87 3.64 2.50
C VAL A 169 -15.10 3.06 1.32
N TYR A 170 -14.67 3.94 0.43
CA TYR A 170 -13.74 3.53 -0.64
C TYR A 170 -12.32 3.40 -0.11
N PHE A 171 -11.71 2.24 -0.34
CA PHE A 171 -10.29 2.01 -0.08
C PHE A 171 -9.70 1.04 -1.10
N THR A 172 -8.44 1.22 -1.47
CA THR A 172 -7.66 0.26 -2.26
C THR A 172 -6.20 0.23 -1.82
N ALA A 173 -5.66 -0.95 -1.59
CA ALA A 173 -4.25 -1.15 -1.27
C ALA A 173 -3.31 -0.93 -2.48
N ARG A 174 -3.85 -0.97 -3.70
CA ARG A 174 -3.09 -0.85 -4.96
C ARG A 174 -2.40 0.50 -5.15
N LEU A 175 -2.76 1.52 -4.35
CA LEU A 175 -2.15 2.86 -4.39
C LEU A 175 -1.01 3.05 -3.37
N ALA A 176 -0.59 2.04 -2.64
CA ALA A 176 0.42 2.14 -1.58
C ALA A 176 1.75 2.75 -2.06
N ASN A 177 2.23 2.34 -3.22
CA ASN A 177 3.47 2.87 -3.81
C ASN A 177 3.31 4.32 -4.28
N GLU A 178 2.14 4.67 -4.81
CA GLU A 178 1.85 6.03 -5.25
C GLU A 178 1.77 7.00 -4.07
N ARG A 179 1.11 6.61 -2.98
CA ARG A 179 1.11 7.39 -1.73
C ARG A 179 2.52 7.62 -1.21
N LEU A 180 3.37 6.58 -1.27
CA LEU A 180 4.76 6.69 -0.86
C LEU A 180 5.58 7.60 -1.81
N ARG A 181 5.29 7.60 -3.13
CA ARG A 181 5.91 8.50 -4.11
C ARG A 181 5.63 9.96 -3.76
N VAL A 182 4.36 10.32 -3.57
CA VAL A 182 3.96 11.68 -3.15
C VAL A 182 4.61 12.04 -1.82
N ALA A 183 4.54 11.14 -0.83
CA ALA A 183 5.09 11.38 0.50
C ALA A 183 6.62 11.59 0.51
N ARG A 184 7.36 11.09 -0.46
CA ARG A 184 8.80 11.36 -0.60
C ARG A 184 9.10 12.77 -1.10
N GLY A 185 8.16 13.40 -1.81
CA GLY A 185 8.29 14.76 -2.33
C GLY A 185 7.90 15.85 -1.32
N VAL A 186 7.15 15.50 -0.25
CA VAL A 186 6.68 16.43 0.77
C VAL A 186 7.69 16.54 1.91
N ARG A 187 7.97 17.77 2.34
CA ARG A 187 8.92 18.09 3.43
C ARG A 187 8.16 18.31 4.75
N PRO A 188 8.85 18.17 5.89
CA PRO A 188 8.28 18.56 7.18
C PRO A 188 7.81 20.02 7.18
N SER A 189 6.71 20.29 7.85
CA SER A 189 6.06 21.62 7.98
C SER A 189 5.43 22.17 6.69
N GLU A 190 5.52 21.48 5.54
CA GLU A 190 4.76 21.86 4.35
C GLU A 190 3.26 21.62 4.58
N VAL A 191 2.44 22.52 4.06
CA VAL A 191 0.97 22.44 4.13
C VAL A 191 0.46 21.57 2.98
N VAL A 192 -0.28 20.52 3.31
CA VAL A 192 -0.91 19.64 2.33
C VAL A 192 -2.43 19.71 2.44
N LEU A 193 -3.11 19.98 1.34
CA LEU A 193 -4.56 19.83 1.22
C LEU A 193 -4.85 18.51 0.49
N ASP A 194 -5.41 17.54 1.21
CA ASP A 194 -5.94 16.29 0.64
C ASP A 194 -7.45 16.47 0.45
N MET A 195 -7.87 16.70 -0.80
CA MET A 195 -9.25 17.06 -1.13
C MET A 195 -10.23 15.88 -1.07
N PHE A 196 -9.72 14.63 -1.05
CA PHE A 196 -10.53 13.41 -1.09
C PHE A 196 -9.88 12.36 -0.20
N ALA A 197 -9.83 12.66 1.11
CA ALA A 197 -8.99 11.95 2.06
C ALA A 197 -9.42 10.51 2.34
N GLY A 198 -10.71 10.18 2.18
CA GLY A 198 -11.24 8.88 2.55
C GLY A 198 -10.95 8.55 4.02
N VAL A 199 -10.45 7.36 4.27
CA VAL A 199 -10.01 6.91 5.60
C VAL A 199 -8.59 7.39 5.98
N GLY A 200 -7.99 8.28 5.17
CA GLY A 200 -6.73 8.96 5.43
C GLY A 200 -5.45 8.36 4.88
N PRO A 201 -5.46 7.53 3.84
CA PRO A 201 -4.22 6.84 3.45
C PRO A 201 -3.14 7.79 2.88
N PHE A 202 -3.50 8.89 2.21
CA PHE A 202 -2.56 9.97 1.88
C PHE A 202 -2.31 10.85 3.11
N SER A 203 -3.37 11.38 3.69
CA SER A 203 -3.32 12.37 4.77
C SER A 203 -2.45 11.93 5.94
N LEU A 204 -2.67 10.71 6.46
CA LEU A 204 -1.93 10.21 7.62
C LEU A 204 -0.48 9.85 7.28
N LEU A 205 -0.21 9.38 6.08
CA LEU A 205 1.17 9.11 5.65
C LEU A 205 1.98 10.42 5.54
N LEU A 206 1.36 11.48 5.04
CA LEU A 206 1.98 12.81 4.90
C LEU A 206 2.18 13.46 6.27
N ALA A 207 1.17 13.42 7.15
CA ALA A 207 1.28 13.92 8.51
C ALA A 207 2.35 13.18 9.33
N LYS A 208 2.46 11.85 9.18
CA LYS A 208 3.55 11.06 9.80
C LYS A 208 4.95 11.52 9.38
N ARG A 209 5.07 12.15 8.21
CA ARG A 209 6.34 12.71 7.72
C ARG A 209 6.57 14.15 8.18
N GLY A 210 5.68 14.68 9.00
CA GLY A 210 5.78 16.01 9.58
C GLY A 210 5.12 17.12 8.75
N ALA A 211 4.30 16.80 7.75
CA ALA A 211 3.51 17.79 7.04
C ALA A 211 2.31 18.26 7.89
N CYS A 212 1.89 19.52 7.71
CA CYS A 212 0.65 20.07 8.24
C CYS A 212 -0.48 19.70 7.27
N VAL A 213 -1.31 18.72 7.59
CA VAL A 213 -2.29 18.17 6.66
C VAL A 213 -3.70 18.67 6.93
N ILE A 214 -4.37 19.14 5.89
CA ILE A 214 -5.80 19.44 5.86
C ILE A 214 -6.45 18.34 5.02
N ALA A 215 -7.24 17.49 5.68
CA ALA A 215 -7.88 16.32 5.09
C ALA A 215 -9.38 16.56 4.95
N VAL A 216 -9.88 16.57 3.72
CA VAL A 216 -11.29 16.81 3.40
C VAL A 216 -11.90 15.53 2.83
N ASP A 217 -13.07 15.15 3.30
CA ASP A 217 -13.90 14.13 2.65
C ASP A 217 -15.38 14.41 2.87
N LYS A 218 -16.20 14.08 1.88
CA LYS A 218 -17.66 14.29 1.94
C LYS A 218 -18.40 13.14 2.60
N ASN A 219 -17.79 11.95 2.68
CA ASN A 219 -18.39 10.77 3.31
C ASN A 219 -18.22 10.83 4.83
N PRO A 220 -19.32 10.99 5.63
CA PRO A 220 -19.22 11.08 7.10
C PRO A 220 -18.60 9.83 7.72
N LEU A 221 -18.83 8.65 7.11
CA LEU A 221 -18.23 7.42 7.61
C LEU A 221 -16.73 7.36 7.34
N ALA A 222 -16.26 7.86 6.20
CA ALA A 222 -14.84 8.00 5.91
C ALA A 222 -14.16 8.94 6.92
N ILE A 223 -14.77 10.08 7.24
CA ILE A 223 -14.31 11.02 8.27
C ILE A 223 -14.24 10.36 9.65
N LYS A 224 -15.26 9.56 10.02
CA LYS A 224 -15.23 8.81 11.28
C LYS A 224 -14.01 7.87 11.32
N TYR A 225 -13.77 7.09 10.27
CA TYR A 225 -12.61 6.20 10.19
C TYR A 225 -11.29 6.97 10.13
N LEU A 226 -11.23 8.09 9.43
CA LEU A 226 -10.03 8.93 9.38
C LEU A 226 -9.62 9.41 10.78
N ARG A 227 -10.57 9.88 11.60
CA ARG A 227 -10.33 10.27 13.00
C ARG A 227 -9.85 9.08 13.83
N GLN A 228 -10.48 7.91 13.69
CA GLN A 228 -10.06 6.68 14.37
C GLN A 228 -8.64 6.27 13.96
N ASN A 229 -8.34 6.33 12.68
CA ASN A 229 -7.04 5.97 12.13
C ASN A 229 -5.93 6.96 12.55
N ALA A 230 -6.24 8.26 12.64
CA ALA A 230 -5.31 9.25 13.19
C ALA A 230 -4.97 8.91 14.66
N ALA A 231 -5.97 8.65 15.49
CA ALA A 231 -5.77 8.26 16.88
C ALA A 231 -5.00 6.93 17.01
N LEU A 232 -5.36 5.91 16.20
CA LEU A 232 -4.70 4.59 16.19
C LEU A 232 -3.20 4.70 15.88
N ASN A 233 -2.82 5.62 15.01
CA ASN A 233 -1.44 5.87 14.61
C ASN A 233 -0.75 6.97 15.42
N ARG A 234 -1.42 7.58 16.41
CA ARG A 234 -0.91 8.69 17.23
C ARG A 234 -0.46 9.88 16.38
N ILE A 235 -1.29 10.24 15.40
CA ILE A 235 -1.06 11.37 14.50
C ILE A 235 -2.02 12.50 14.94
N GLU A 236 -1.46 13.63 15.34
CA GLU A 236 -2.20 14.81 15.80
C GLU A 236 -2.14 15.95 14.77
N GLU A 237 -1.14 15.98 13.93
CA GLU A 237 -0.84 17.01 12.93
C GLU A 237 -1.74 16.92 11.68
N VAL A 238 -3.06 16.68 11.89
CA VAL A 238 -4.03 16.58 10.80
C VAL A 238 -5.33 17.30 11.18
N THR A 239 -5.72 18.28 10.37
CA THR A 239 -7.03 18.96 10.45
C THR A 239 -8.02 18.19 9.58
N ILE A 240 -9.05 17.60 10.19
CA ILE A 240 -10.03 16.74 9.51
C ILE A 240 -11.35 17.49 9.35
N LEU A 241 -11.77 17.70 8.10
CA LEU A 241 -12.97 18.44 7.73
C LEU A 241 -13.93 17.54 6.95
N GLU A 242 -15.19 17.52 7.40
CA GLU A 242 -16.28 16.87 6.69
C GLU A 242 -16.97 17.87 5.77
N GLY A 243 -17.06 17.56 4.48
CA GLY A 243 -17.77 18.41 3.52
C GLY A 243 -17.26 18.28 2.09
N ASP A 244 -17.88 19.06 1.22
CA ASP A 244 -17.52 19.11 -0.19
C ASP A 244 -16.23 19.88 -0.40
N ALA A 245 -15.27 19.25 -1.08
CA ALA A 245 -13.97 19.86 -1.36
C ALA A 245 -14.10 21.13 -2.22
N ALA A 246 -15.13 21.26 -3.07
CA ALA A 246 -15.36 22.48 -3.84
C ALA A 246 -15.73 23.68 -2.96
N GLU A 247 -16.39 23.45 -1.84
CA GLU A 247 -16.82 24.47 -0.87
C GLU A 247 -15.73 24.78 0.17
N LEU A 248 -14.97 23.74 0.59
CA LEU A 248 -13.98 23.87 1.63
C LEU A 248 -12.61 24.31 1.14
N ALA A 249 -12.13 23.86 -0.03
CA ALA A 249 -10.82 24.21 -0.54
C ALA A 249 -10.58 25.73 -0.72
N PRO A 250 -11.59 26.54 -1.10
CA PRO A 250 -11.42 28.01 -1.16
C PRO A 250 -11.01 28.68 0.15
N GLN A 251 -11.31 28.06 1.32
CA GLN A 251 -10.90 28.59 2.64
C GLN A 251 -9.37 28.54 2.82
N PHE A 252 -8.68 27.74 2.02
CA PHE A 252 -7.23 27.57 2.05
C PHE A 252 -6.54 28.19 0.84
N GLU A 253 -7.14 29.20 0.23
CA GLU A 253 -6.60 29.84 -0.97
C GLU A 253 -5.16 30.32 -0.76
N GLY A 254 -4.26 29.87 -1.66
CA GLY A 254 -2.85 30.21 -1.67
C GLY A 254 -2.02 29.69 -0.50
N GLN A 255 -2.50 28.71 0.25
CA GLN A 255 -1.82 28.19 1.45
C GLN A 255 -1.13 26.84 1.25
N ALA A 256 -1.62 25.99 0.34
CA ALA A 256 -1.12 24.63 0.22
C ALA A 256 0.18 24.55 -0.59
N ASP A 257 1.22 23.97 0.00
CA ASP A 257 2.44 23.55 -0.70
C ASP A 257 2.14 22.41 -1.67
N HIS A 258 1.24 21.51 -1.25
CA HIS A 258 0.76 20.39 -2.04
C HIS A 258 -0.75 20.28 -1.98
N VAL A 259 -1.38 20.01 -3.12
CA VAL A 259 -2.81 19.67 -3.21
C VAL A 259 -2.94 18.27 -3.81
N VAL A 260 -3.58 17.35 -3.09
CA VAL A 260 -3.82 15.98 -3.56
C VAL A 260 -5.26 15.88 -4.06
N MET A 261 -5.43 15.59 -5.36
CA MET A 261 -6.73 15.48 -6.02
C MET A 261 -6.97 14.04 -6.49
N ASN A 262 -7.04 13.08 -5.56
CA ASN A 262 -7.18 11.65 -5.87
C ASN A 262 -8.65 11.21 -5.99
N LEU A 263 -9.39 11.82 -6.93
CA LEU A 263 -10.74 11.44 -7.34
C LEU A 263 -10.81 11.21 -8.85
N PRO A 264 -10.14 10.19 -9.42
CA PRO A 264 -9.78 10.11 -10.83
C PRO A 264 -10.95 10.14 -11.83
N HIS A 265 -12.19 9.88 -11.39
CA HIS A 265 -13.37 9.97 -12.26
C HIS A 265 -13.95 11.37 -12.39
N SER A 266 -13.66 12.27 -11.44
CA SER A 266 -14.30 13.56 -11.33
C SER A 266 -13.33 14.70 -10.98
N SER A 267 -12.01 14.44 -10.92
CA SER A 267 -11.01 15.44 -10.53
C SER A 267 -11.08 16.73 -11.35
N SER A 268 -11.46 16.65 -12.64
CA SER A 268 -11.57 17.81 -13.51
C SER A 268 -12.56 18.87 -13.00
N GLN A 269 -13.60 18.47 -12.28
CA GLN A 269 -14.60 19.38 -11.69
C GLN A 269 -14.04 20.21 -10.54
N PHE A 270 -12.93 19.75 -9.93
CA PHE A 270 -12.28 20.34 -8.78
C PHE A 270 -10.99 21.08 -9.14
N LEU A 271 -10.67 21.25 -10.44
CA LEU A 271 -9.45 21.93 -10.87
C LEU A 271 -9.37 23.37 -10.35
N ILE A 272 -10.44 24.14 -10.49
CA ILE A 272 -10.48 25.54 -10.04
C ILE A 272 -10.24 25.65 -8.52
N PRO A 273 -11.00 24.98 -7.64
CA PRO A 273 -10.73 25.02 -6.19
C PRO A 273 -9.35 24.48 -5.81
N GLY A 274 -8.86 23.42 -6.48
CA GLY A 274 -7.53 22.87 -6.24
C GLY A 274 -6.41 23.82 -6.62
N LEU A 275 -6.50 24.46 -7.79
CA LEU A 275 -5.55 25.49 -8.24
C LEU A 275 -5.53 26.70 -7.30
N ARG A 276 -6.72 27.15 -6.84
CA ARG A 276 -6.81 28.26 -5.88
C ARG A 276 -6.17 27.93 -4.54
N ALA A 277 -6.32 26.71 -4.05
CA ALA A 277 -5.72 26.30 -2.79
C ALA A 277 -4.19 26.26 -2.83
N ALA A 278 -3.59 25.91 -3.99
CA ALA A 278 -2.15 25.87 -4.15
C ALA A 278 -1.51 27.26 -3.96
N ARG A 279 -0.43 27.34 -3.16
CA ARG A 279 0.36 28.56 -3.06
C ARG A 279 1.15 28.83 -4.36
N ASN A 280 1.73 30.02 -4.47
CA ASN A 280 2.65 30.30 -5.57
C ASN A 280 3.85 29.34 -5.53
N GLY A 281 4.08 28.59 -6.62
CA GLY A 281 5.06 27.50 -6.70
C GLY A 281 4.64 26.20 -6.00
N GLY A 282 3.41 26.10 -5.51
CA GLY A 282 2.85 24.88 -4.92
C GLY A 282 2.58 23.80 -5.97
N THR A 283 2.56 22.55 -5.56
CA THR A 283 2.38 21.38 -6.45
C THR A 283 0.97 20.81 -6.32
N VAL A 284 0.32 20.53 -7.43
CA VAL A 284 -0.95 19.79 -7.49
C VAL A 284 -0.67 18.39 -8.02
N HIS A 285 -1.14 17.38 -7.30
CA HIS A 285 -1.14 15.97 -7.68
C HIS A 285 -2.51 15.61 -8.21
N TYR A 286 -2.67 15.65 -9.52
CA TYR A 286 -3.94 15.43 -10.22
C TYR A 286 -4.04 14.00 -10.75
N TYR A 287 -5.11 13.30 -10.41
CA TYR A 287 -5.37 11.93 -10.86
C TYR A 287 -6.57 11.88 -11.77
N THR A 288 -6.46 11.11 -12.87
CA THR A 288 -7.56 10.89 -13.80
C THR A 288 -7.53 9.48 -14.38
N ILE A 289 -8.62 9.03 -15.00
CA ILE A 289 -8.67 7.80 -15.80
C ILE A 289 -8.66 8.17 -17.26
N ALA A 290 -7.63 7.76 -17.95
CA ALA A 290 -7.40 8.06 -19.35
C ALA A 290 -7.31 6.81 -20.23
N PRO A 291 -7.71 6.88 -21.50
CA PRO A 291 -7.49 5.82 -22.47
C PRO A 291 -6.00 5.71 -22.84
N GLU A 292 -5.60 4.54 -23.31
CA GLU A 292 -4.21 4.21 -23.63
C GLU A 292 -3.59 5.13 -24.69
N ASP A 293 -4.38 5.57 -25.65
CA ASP A 293 -3.98 6.44 -26.77
C ASP A 293 -3.97 7.93 -26.42
N ALA A 294 -4.47 8.31 -25.23
CA ALA A 294 -4.53 9.71 -24.78
C ALA A 294 -4.32 9.85 -23.26
N LEU A 295 -3.25 9.26 -22.72
CA LEU A 295 -3.01 9.15 -21.27
C LEU A 295 -3.02 10.49 -20.53
N TYR A 296 -2.54 11.56 -21.16
CA TYR A 296 -2.40 12.88 -20.52
C TYR A 296 -3.25 13.96 -21.19
N GLN A 297 -4.39 13.57 -21.77
CA GLN A 297 -5.30 14.50 -22.47
C GLN A 297 -5.82 15.66 -21.60
N ASP A 298 -5.88 15.45 -20.27
CA ASP A 298 -6.37 16.44 -19.31
C ASP A 298 -5.38 17.61 -19.10
N GLU A 299 -4.15 17.58 -19.66
CA GLU A 299 -3.25 18.74 -19.64
C GLU A 299 -3.89 19.99 -20.22
N GLY A 300 -4.66 19.83 -21.30
CA GLY A 300 -5.42 20.93 -21.87
C GLY A 300 -6.54 21.46 -20.97
N LEU A 301 -7.12 20.61 -20.12
CA LEU A 301 -8.09 21.04 -19.10
C LEU A 301 -7.41 21.79 -17.97
N ILE A 302 -6.28 21.28 -17.49
CA ILE A 302 -5.47 21.91 -16.45
C ILE A 302 -5.02 23.30 -16.89
N GLN A 303 -4.51 23.44 -18.12
CA GLN A 303 -4.07 24.72 -18.66
C GLN A 303 -5.24 25.73 -18.74
N ARG A 304 -6.38 25.33 -19.31
CA ARG A 304 -7.55 26.20 -19.39
C ARG A 304 -8.07 26.63 -18.01
N ALA A 305 -8.05 25.75 -17.03
CA ALA A 305 -8.45 26.08 -15.67
C ALA A 305 -7.48 27.09 -15.02
N ALA A 306 -6.19 26.95 -15.28
CA ALA A 306 -5.18 27.90 -14.83
C ALA A 306 -5.36 29.28 -15.52
N ASP A 307 -5.55 29.32 -16.85
CA ASP A 307 -5.77 30.53 -17.61
C ASP A 307 -7.01 31.31 -17.11
N GLN A 308 -8.09 30.65 -16.75
CA GLN A 308 -9.29 31.26 -16.13
C GLN A 308 -8.98 32.00 -14.83
N LEU A 309 -7.96 31.58 -14.11
CA LEU A 309 -7.52 32.22 -12.86
C LEU A 309 -6.40 33.23 -13.06
N GLY A 310 -5.89 33.39 -14.28
CA GLY A 310 -4.68 34.19 -14.57
C GLY A 310 -3.42 33.51 -14.00
N PHE A 311 -3.43 32.22 -13.81
CA PHE A 311 -2.28 31.41 -13.33
C PHE A 311 -1.57 30.77 -14.52
N SER A 312 -0.33 30.35 -14.31
CA SER A 312 0.38 29.45 -15.21
C SER A 312 0.71 28.14 -14.49
N VAL A 313 0.84 27.06 -15.25
CA VAL A 313 1.17 25.74 -14.73
C VAL A 313 2.39 25.19 -15.43
N GLU A 314 3.24 24.50 -14.65
CA GLU A 314 4.44 23.82 -15.13
C GLU A 314 4.30 22.32 -14.81
N MET A 315 4.20 21.48 -15.82
CA MET A 315 4.13 20.03 -15.65
C MET A 315 5.48 19.48 -15.19
N ILE A 316 5.53 18.85 -14.01
CA ILE A 316 6.76 18.35 -13.40
C ILE A 316 6.85 16.83 -13.40
N PHE A 317 5.73 16.12 -13.49
CA PHE A 317 5.71 14.66 -13.54
C PHE A 317 4.46 14.15 -14.24
N ARG A 318 4.61 13.04 -14.96
CA ARG A 318 3.52 12.25 -15.55
C ARG A 318 3.78 10.77 -15.29
N GLY A 319 2.74 10.04 -14.92
CA GLY A 319 2.91 8.61 -14.65
C GLY A 319 1.62 7.81 -14.76
N ILE A 320 1.77 6.55 -15.14
CA ILE A 320 0.71 5.55 -15.01
C ILE A 320 0.79 5.00 -13.59
N VAL A 321 -0.30 5.16 -12.84
CA VAL A 321 -0.41 4.64 -11.47
C VAL A 321 -0.74 3.15 -11.47
N ARG A 322 -1.76 2.77 -12.27
CA ARG A 322 -2.17 1.36 -12.46
C ARG A 322 -3.10 1.22 -13.68
N SER A 323 -3.23 -0.02 -14.16
CA SER A 323 -4.35 -0.36 -15.04
C SER A 323 -5.68 -0.20 -14.28
N TYR A 324 -6.68 0.35 -14.94
CA TYR A 324 -8.03 0.52 -14.41
C TYR A 324 -9.02 -0.47 -15.05
N ALA A 325 -8.98 -0.57 -16.38
CA ALA A 325 -9.75 -1.48 -17.21
C ALA A 325 -8.97 -1.78 -18.49
N PRO A 326 -9.39 -2.70 -19.35
CA PRO A 326 -8.74 -2.91 -20.64
C PRO A 326 -8.57 -1.59 -21.40
N ARG A 327 -7.32 -1.27 -21.77
CA ARG A 327 -6.93 -0.03 -22.46
C ARG A 327 -7.31 1.28 -21.75
N ARG A 328 -7.51 1.24 -20.42
CA ARG A 328 -7.73 2.42 -19.58
C ARG A 328 -6.86 2.37 -18.33
N TYR A 329 -6.27 3.50 -18.00
CA TYR A 329 -5.29 3.63 -16.93
C TYR A 329 -5.66 4.74 -15.96
N ASN A 330 -5.43 4.49 -14.67
CA ASN A 330 -5.33 5.57 -13.69
C ASN A 330 -3.96 6.22 -13.87
N VAL A 331 -3.96 7.49 -14.20
CA VAL A 331 -2.73 8.28 -14.44
C VAL A 331 -2.66 9.43 -13.45
N VAL A 332 -1.45 9.89 -13.21
CA VAL A 332 -1.16 11.06 -12.39
C VAL A 332 -0.42 12.10 -13.22
N MET A 333 -0.76 13.36 -13.02
CA MET A 333 -0.05 14.53 -13.50
C MET A 333 0.25 15.43 -12.32
N ASP A 334 1.55 15.61 -12.00
CA ASP A 334 1.98 16.58 -11.00
C ASP A 334 2.42 17.87 -11.72
N PHE A 335 1.93 18.98 -11.28
CA PHE A 335 2.28 20.26 -11.85
C PHE A 335 2.41 21.36 -10.78
N ARG A 336 3.28 22.31 -11.01
CA ARG A 336 3.41 23.52 -10.19
C ARG A 336 2.46 24.58 -10.66
N VAL A 337 1.95 25.36 -9.71
CA VAL A 337 1.06 26.49 -9.96
C VAL A 337 1.82 27.79 -9.72
N TRP A 338 1.86 28.65 -10.71
CA TRP A 338 2.44 29.98 -10.61
C TRP A 338 1.33 31.02 -10.71
N ARG A 339 1.21 31.84 -9.68
CA ARG A 339 0.23 32.93 -9.61
C ARG A 339 0.82 34.17 -10.27
N ALA A 340 0.05 34.86 -11.09
CA ALA A 340 0.47 36.16 -11.57
C ALA A 340 0.72 37.09 -10.38
N PRO A 341 1.75 37.98 -10.45
CA PRO A 341 1.91 38.98 -9.41
C PRO A 341 0.63 39.81 -9.34
N PRO A 342 0.21 40.29 -8.15
CA PRO A 342 -0.94 41.18 -8.05
C PRO A 342 -0.74 42.35 -8.98
N THR A 343 -1.69 42.57 -9.87
CA THR A 343 -1.75 43.76 -10.70
C THR A 343 -1.78 44.97 -9.77
N GLN A 344 -0.73 45.82 -9.87
CA GLN A 344 -0.63 47.09 -9.13
C GLN A 344 -1.75 48.07 -9.52
#